data_fc7770f0e53177fa9d5e90a5e0150802
#
_entry.id   fc7770f0e53177fa9d5e90a5e0150802
#
_cell.length_a   1.000
_cell.length_b   1.000
_cell.length_c   1.000
_cell.angle_alpha   90.00
_cell.angle_beta   90.00
_cell.angle_gamma   90.00
#
_symmetry.space_group_name_H-M   'P 1'
#
loop_
_entity.id
_entity.type
_entity.pdbx_description
1 polymer ?
#
loop_
_entity_poly.entity_id
_entity_poly.type
_entity_poly.pdbx_seq_one_letter_code
_entity_poly.pdbx_strand_id
1 'polypeptide(L)'
;VNTDGAEPLIRLFHVSKQYTRDQRALDDVTLEIARGELVFLTGPSGAGKSTLLRLLFAAEAPTHGQIVIAGRNIHRMRQSGIPLLRRNIGVVFQDFKLLANRTVWDNVAFAMEVVGHPPREIRRRVGIVLRQVGLADKVHTFPDRLSGGEQQRVAIARALVNEPAILLADEPTGNLDPALTFEIMNLLVDVNIRGTTVLVATHDPRLLEAFPRRCIALRDGRITEDGA
;
A
#
# COMPACT_ATOMS: atom_id res chain seq x y z
N VAL A 1 -11.49 15.78 12.74
CA VAL A 1 -10.65 15.76 13.94
C VAL A 1 -9.37 16.49 13.58
N ASN A 2 -9.20 17.73 14.05
CA ASN A 2 -7.95 18.49 13.89
C ASN A 2 -6.81 17.73 14.57
N THR A 3 -5.86 17.24 13.79
CA THR A 3 -4.58 16.69 14.28
C THR A 3 -3.55 17.82 14.33
N ASP A 4 -3.84 18.86 15.13
CA ASP A 4 -2.87 19.89 15.44
C ASP A 4 -1.72 19.28 16.28
N GLY A 5 -0.53 19.16 15.69
CA GLY A 5 0.73 18.93 16.38
C GLY A 5 1.44 17.60 16.19
N ALA A 6 0.87 16.59 15.53
CA ALA A 6 1.58 15.34 15.22
C ALA A 6 2.38 15.47 13.93
N GLU A 7 3.69 15.17 13.97
CA GLU A 7 4.49 15.14 12.74
C GLU A 7 3.89 14.16 11.72
N PRO A 8 3.68 14.59 10.45
CA PRO A 8 3.16 13.73 9.40
C PRO A 8 4.08 12.52 9.17
N LEU A 9 3.49 11.35 8.95
CA LEU A 9 4.23 10.11 8.74
C LEU A 9 4.93 10.09 7.38
N ILE A 10 4.27 10.67 6.36
CA ILE A 10 4.78 10.78 4.99
C ILE A 10 4.77 12.25 4.60
N ARG A 11 5.90 12.74 4.06
CA ARG A 11 6.02 14.09 3.49
C ARG A 11 6.74 14.03 2.14
N LEU A 12 6.17 14.70 1.17
CA LEU A 12 6.78 14.94 -0.14
C LEU A 12 7.01 16.44 -0.30
N PHE A 13 8.19 16.83 -0.75
CA PHE A 13 8.57 18.22 -0.98
C PHE A 13 9.01 18.39 -2.42
N HIS A 14 8.19 19.04 -3.24
CA HIS A 14 8.47 19.36 -4.66
C HIS A 14 8.96 18.15 -5.45
N VAL A 15 8.27 16.99 -5.28
CA VAL A 15 8.67 15.72 -5.87
C VAL A 15 8.28 15.66 -7.34
N SER A 16 9.26 15.42 -8.19
CA SER A 16 9.05 15.16 -9.62
C SER A 16 9.67 13.83 -10.02
N LYS A 17 9.03 13.13 -10.95
CA LYS A 17 9.52 11.88 -11.54
C LYS A 17 9.40 11.94 -13.05
N GLN A 18 10.52 11.83 -13.73
CA GLN A 18 10.62 11.79 -15.18
C GLN A 18 11.31 10.49 -15.61
N TYR A 19 10.72 9.74 -16.53
CA TYR A 19 11.28 8.50 -17.07
C TYR A 19 12.09 8.78 -18.35
N THR A 20 11.57 9.64 -19.23
CA THR A 20 12.24 10.09 -20.45
C THR A 20 12.06 11.60 -20.60
N ARG A 21 12.71 12.24 -21.58
CA ARG A 21 12.58 13.69 -21.82
C ARG A 21 11.11 14.13 -21.98
N ASP A 22 10.28 13.26 -22.58
CA ASP A 22 8.89 13.57 -22.91
C ASP A 22 7.87 12.90 -21.96
N GLN A 23 8.33 12.04 -21.01
CA GLN A 23 7.47 11.32 -20.11
C GLN A 23 7.71 11.72 -18.66
N ARG A 24 7.00 12.74 -18.21
CA ARG A 24 6.94 13.17 -16.82
C ARG A 24 5.75 12.49 -16.15
N ALA A 25 6.01 11.64 -15.16
CA ALA A 25 4.98 10.92 -14.43
C ALA A 25 4.49 11.66 -13.19
N LEU A 26 5.35 12.45 -12.55
CA LEU A 26 5.00 13.37 -11.47
C LEU A 26 5.71 14.71 -11.68
N ASP A 27 5.01 15.80 -11.37
CA ASP A 27 5.45 17.16 -11.59
C ASP A 27 5.13 18.03 -10.36
N ASP A 28 6.16 18.33 -9.59
CA ASP A 28 6.12 19.23 -8.43
C ASP A 28 5.09 18.86 -7.35
N VAL A 29 5.05 17.58 -6.99
CA VAL A 29 4.13 17.07 -5.98
C VAL A 29 4.62 17.41 -4.57
N THR A 30 3.80 18.17 -3.82
CA THR A 30 3.99 18.44 -2.40
C THR A 30 2.77 17.89 -1.64
N LEU A 31 3.00 17.05 -0.63
CA LEU A 31 1.95 16.30 0.05
C LEU A 31 2.41 15.89 1.46
N GLU A 32 1.48 15.92 2.40
CA GLU A 32 1.66 15.37 3.74
C GLU A 32 0.54 14.39 4.08
N ILE A 33 0.89 13.25 4.70
CA ILE A 33 -0.07 12.26 5.19
C ILE A 33 0.22 12.02 6.67
N ALA A 34 -0.80 12.18 7.49
CA ALA A 34 -0.69 12.00 8.93
C ALA A 34 -0.59 10.52 9.31
N ARG A 35 -0.07 10.23 10.50
CA ARG A 35 -0.05 8.87 11.05
C ARG A 35 -1.47 8.39 11.34
N GLY A 36 -1.79 7.15 10.93
CA GLY A 36 -3.10 6.54 11.12
C GLY A 36 -4.18 7.09 10.18
N GLU A 37 -3.81 7.90 9.20
CA GLU A 37 -4.75 8.41 8.19
C GLU A 37 -5.07 7.34 7.14
N LEU A 38 -6.32 7.29 6.67
CA LEU A 38 -6.71 6.58 5.46
C LEU A 38 -6.99 7.61 4.38
N VAL A 39 -6.25 7.53 3.27
CA VAL A 39 -6.30 8.50 2.17
C VAL A 39 -6.53 7.77 0.85
N PHE A 40 -7.44 8.29 0.04
CA PHE A 40 -7.59 7.89 -1.35
C PHE A 40 -6.71 8.73 -2.26
N LEU A 41 -5.99 8.06 -3.15
CA LEU A 41 -5.24 8.68 -4.25
C LEU A 41 -6.01 8.42 -5.55
N THR A 42 -6.60 9.44 -6.14
CA THR A 42 -7.50 9.33 -7.28
C THR A 42 -6.92 9.95 -8.54
N GLY A 43 -7.57 9.72 -9.66
CA GLY A 43 -7.21 10.30 -10.95
C GLY A 43 -7.28 9.27 -12.09
N PRO A 44 -7.27 9.72 -13.34
CA PRO A 44 -7.34 8.85 -14.52
C PRO A 44 -6.16 7.88 -14.61
N SER A 45 -6.26 6.89 -15.49
CA SER A 45 -5.13 6.02 -15.82
C SER A 45 -3.98 6.88 -16.36
N GLY A 46 -2.74 6.60 -15.92
CA GLY A 46 -1.57 7.39 -16.30
C GLY A 46 -1.36 8.68 -15.50
N ALA A 47 -2.24 9.06 -14.57
CA ALA A 47 -2.11 10.29 -13.76
C ALA A 47 -0.87 10.33 -12.83
N GLY A 48 -0.17 9.20 -12.63
CA GLY A 48 1.02 9.11 -11.78
C GLY A 48 0.80 8.37 -10.46
N LYS A 49 -0.41 7.84 -10.17
CA LYS A 49 -0.74 7.15 -8.92
C LYS A 49 0.24 6.02 -8.56
N SER A 50 0.41 5.04 -9.44
CA SER A 50 1.33 3.91 -9.22
C SER A 50 2.79 4.37 -9.13
N THR A 51 3.18 5.42 -9.86
CA THR A 51 4.51 6.02 -9.74
C THR A 51 4.72 6.62 -8.35
N LEU A 52 3.74 7.36 -7.83
CA LEU A 52 3.80 7.91 -6.48
C LEU A 52 3.96 6.79 -5.44
N LEU A 53 3.16 5.72 -5.54
CA LEU A 53 3.30 4.57 -4.64
C LEU A 53 4.70 3.94 -4.74
N ARG A 54 5.25 3.73 -5.95
CA ARG A 54 6.61 3.17 -6.13
C ARG A 54 7.70 4.01 -5.49
N LEU A 55 7.57 5.33 -5.55
CA LEU A 55 8.48 6.23 -4.85
C LEU A 55 8.37 6.08 -3.33
N LEU A 56 7.16 5.94 -2.78
CA LEU A 56 6.94 5.81 -1.32
C LEU A 56 7.55 4.53 -0.75
N PHE A 57 7.51 3.40 -1.45
CA PHE A 57 8.21 2.20 -0.96
C PHE A 57 9.63 2.05 -1.51
N ALA A 58 10.19 3.16 -2.04
CA ALA A 58 11.55 3.25 -2.55
C ALA A 58 11.90 2.20 -3.63
N ALA A 59 10.91 1.76 -4.44
CA ALA A 59 11.19 0.94 -5.62
C ALA A 59 11.92 1.75 -6.68
N GLU A 60 11.65 3.05 -6.71
CA GLU A 60 12.27 4.03 -7.61
C GLU A 60 12.70 5.26 -6.80
N ALA A 61 13.62 6.04 -7.35
CA ALA A 61 13.99 7.34 -6.82
C ALA A 61 13.28 8.47 -7.57
N PRO A 62 12.92 9.58 -6.91
CA PRO A 62 12.45 10.77 -7.59
C PRO A 62 13.57 11.38 -8.44
N THR A 63 13.20 12.11 -9.49
CA THR A 63 14.16 12.89 -10.30
C THR A 63 14.55 14.18 -9.58
N HIS A 64 13.56 14.82 -8.93
CA HIS A 64 13.75 16.03 -8.11
C HIS A 64 12.89 15.93 -6.85
N GLY A 65 13.23 16.78 -5.86
CA GLY A 65 12.49 16.87 -4.61
C GLY A 65 12.96 15.88 -3.54
N GLN A 66 12.20 15.79 -2.47
CA GLN A 66 12.55 14.95 -1.30
C GLN A 66 11.31 14.21 -0.80
N ILE A 67 11.51 12.98 -0.34
CA ILE A 67 10.48 12.18 0.31
C ILE A 67 10.97 11.81 1.70
N VAL A 68 10.18 12.15 2.71
CA VAL A 68 10.46 11.86 4.11
C VAL A 68 9.40 10.91 4.64
N ILE A 69 9.81 9.76 5.18
CA ILE A 69 8.94 8.77 5.81
C ILE A 69 9.42 8.51 7.23
N ALA A 70 8.54 8.67 8.20
CA ALA A 70 8.85 8.54 9.62
C ALA A 70 10.10 9.35 10.02
N GLY A 71 10.18 10.61 9.57
CA GLY A 71 11.30 11.53 9.83
C GLY A 71 12.58 11.24 9.06
N ARG A 72 12.61 10.22 8.18
CA ARG A 72 13.81 9.84 7.42
C ARG A 72 13.66 10.21 5.95
N ASN A 73 14.59 10.98 5.41
CA ASN A 73 14.66 11.26 3.99
C ASN A 73 15.11 10.01 3.24
N ILE A 74 14.19 9.37 2.51
CA ILE A 74 14.43 8.07 1.86
C ILE A 74 15.40 8.18 0.67
N HIS A 75 15.48 9.35 0.03
CA HIS A 75 16.41 9.57 -1.08
C HIS A 75 17.88 9.68 -0.61
N ARG A 76 18.11 10.08 0.65
CA ARG A 76 19.45 10.18 1.26
C ARG A 76 19.86 8.89 2.00
N MET A 77 18.99 7.89 2.03
CA MET A 77 19.30 6.62 2.69
C MET A 77 20.38 5.85 1.91
N ARG A 78 21.29 5.22 2.64
CA ARG A 78 22.21 4.24 2.07
C ARG A 78 21.41 3.02 1.57
N GLN A 79 21.88 2.33 0.53
CA GLN A 79 21.23 1.14 -0.02
C GLN A 79 20.91 0.07 1.06
N SER A 80 21.75 -0.07 2.07
CA SER A 80 21.50 -0.98 3.21
C SER A 80 20.34 -0.56 4.10
N GLY A 81 19.88 0.71 4.05
CA GLY A 81 18.73 1.21 4.81
C GLY A 81 17.40 0.94 4.13
N ILE A 82 17.37 0.74 2.81
CA ILE A 82 16.12 0.53 2.06
C ILE A 82 15.36 -0.73 2.51
N PRO A 83 16.00 -1.90 2.75
CA PRO A 83 15.29 -3.06 3.30
C PRO A 83 14.62 -2.78 4.65
N LEU A 84 15.25 -1.99 5.52
CA LEU A 84 14.68 -1.61 6.82
C LEU A 84 13.45 -0.70 6.67
N LEU A 85 13.48 0.22 5.70
CA LEU A 85 12.31 1.04 5.36
C LEU A 85 11.16 0.14 4.88
N ARG A 86 11.43 -0.73 3.92
CA ARG A 86 10.41 -1.62 3.31
C ARG A 86 9.77 -2.59 4.29
N ARG A 87 10.43 -2.94 5.40
CA ARG A 87 9.84 -3.76 6.49
C ARG A 87 8.63 -3.08 7.14
N ASN A 88 8.61 -1.74 7.15
CA ASN A 88 7.55 -0.93 7.75
C ASN A 88 6.48 -0.50 6.72
N ILE A 89 6.58 -0.97 5.48
CA ILE A 89 5.66 -0.63 4.40
C ILE A 89 5.11 -1.93 3.79
N GLY A 90 3.82 -2.16 3.96
CA GLY A 90 3.09 -3.20 3.24
C GLY A 90 2.66 -2.68 1.87
N VAL A 91 2.73 -3.52 0.83
CA VAL A 91 2.28 -3.15 -0.51
C VAL A 91 1.33 -4.21 -1.04
N VAL A 92 0.17 -3.76 -1.50
CA VAL A 92 -0.84 -4.55 -2.19
C VAL A 92 -0.89 -4.09 -3.64
N PHE A 93 -0.66 -5.01 -4.57
CA PHE A 93 -0.64 -4.73 -6.01
C PHE A 93 -1.96 -5.13 -6.67
N GLN A 94 -2.32 -4.48 -7.76
CA GLN A 94 -3.51 -4.76 -8.55
C GLN A 94 -3.56 -6.21 -9.08
N ASP A 95 -2.43 -6.78 -9.46
CA ASP A 95 -2.29 -8.13 -10.01
C ASP A 95 -1.82 -9.17 -8.97
N PHE A 96 -2.11 -8.93 -7.70
CA PHE A 96 -1.84 -9.77 -6.52
C PHE A 96 -0.36 -10.12 -6.30
N LYS A 97 0.43 -10.35 -7.34
CA LYS A 97 1.86 -10.76 -7.29
C LYS A 97 2.09 -11.95 -6.36
N LEU A 98 1.19 -12.93 -6.37
CA LEU A 98 1.36 -14.16 -5.59
C LEU A 98 2.41 -15.07 -6.22
N LEU A 99 3.11 -15.82 -5.37
CA LEU A 99 4.03 -16.87 -5.77
C LEU A 99 3.20 -18.10 -6.15
N ALA A 100 3.03 -18.36 -7.46
CA ALA A 100 2.12 -19.38 -7.98
C ALA A 100 2.46 -20.81 -7.52
N ASN A 101 3.74 -21.10 -7.27
CA ASN A 101 4.26 -22.39 -6.81
C ASN A 101 4.32 -22.53 -5.28
N ARG A 102 3.70 -21.62 -4.53
CA ARG A 102 3.63 -21.62 -3.08
C ARG A 102 2.19 -21.59 -2.58
N THR A 103 1.93 -22.26 -1.48
CA THR A 103 0.60 -22.25 -0.83
C THR A 103 0.24 -20.84 -0.31
N VAL A 104 -1.01 -20.66 0.12
CA VAL A 104 -1.47 -19.45 0.83
C VAL A 104 -0.57 -19.17 2.03
N TRP A 105 -0.31 -20.20 2.84
CA TRP A 105 0.59 -20.11 3.99
C TRP A 105 1.97 -19.61 3.59
N ASP A 106 2.59 -20.25 2.60
CA ASP A 106 3.96 -19.93 2.18
C ASP A 106 4.07 -18.56 1.52
N ASN A 107 3.03 -18.09 0.81
CA ASN A 107 2.97 -16.74 0.28
C ASN A 107 3.05 -15.68 1.38
N VAL A 108 2.37 -15.90 2.49
CA VAL A 108 2.36 -14.96 3.63
C VAL A 108 3.64 -15.13 4.46
N ALA A 109 4.06 -16.36 4.74
CA ALA A 109 5.26 -16.67 5.52
C ALA A 109 6.53 -16.10 4.89
N PHE A 110 6.61 -16.11 3.55
CA PHE A 110 7.76 -15.60 2.80
C PHE A 110 8.13 -14.16 3.16
N ALA A 111 7.14 -13.30 3.40
CA ALA A 111 7.41 -11.91 3.80
C ALA A 111 8.13 -11.80 5.16
N MET A 112 7.92 -12.75 6.06
CA MET A 112 8.60 -12.82 7.36
C MET A 112 9.96 -13.53 7.25
N GLU A 113 10.05 -14.57 6.40
CA GLU A 113 11.29 -15.30 6.15
C GLU A 113 12.39 -14.38 5.59
N VAL A 114 12.05 -13.55 4.61
CA VAL A 114 12.98 -12.57 4.00
C VAL A 114 13.49 -11.56 5.03
N VAL A 115 12.67 -11.24 6.04
CA VAL A 115 13.04 -10.32 7.14
C VAL A 115 13.90 -11.01 8.20
N GLY A 116 13.92 -12.37 8.22
CA GLY A 116 14.71 -13.16 9.15
C GLY A 116 14.01 -13.47 10.47
N HIS A 117 12.67 -13.49 10.51
CA HIS A 117 11.94 -13.89 11.71
C HIS A 117 12.12 -15.38 12.02
N PRO A 118 12.16 -15.77 13.31
CA PRO A 118 12.29 -17.15 13.70
C PRO A 118 11.02 -17.96 13.36
N PRO A 119 11.13 -19.27 13.04
CA PRO A 119 10.01 -20.11 12.60
C PRO A 119 8.81 -20.13 13.55
N ARG A 120 9.04 -20.01 14.87
CA ARG A 120 7.99 -19.95 15.89
C ARG A 120 7.14 -18.69 15.73
N GLU A 121 7.76 -17.55 15.48
CA GLU A 121 7.08 -16.28 15.28
C GLU A 121 6.31 -16.27 13.95
N ILE A 122 6.92 -16.79 12.88
CA ILE A 122 6.27 -16.95 11.57
C ILE A 122 4.98 -17.75 11.72
N ARG A 123 5.04 -18.93 12.37
CA ARG A 123 3.83 -19.75 12.59
C ARG A 123 2.73 -19.00 13.32
N ARG A 124 3.08 -18.28 14.38
CA ARG A 124 2.12 -17.51 15.17
C ARG A 124 1.48 -16.38 14.36
N ARG A 125 2.28 -15.54 13.70
CA ARG A 125 1.79 -14.34 12.98
C ARG A 125 1.03 -14.69 11.71
N VAL A 126 1.53 -15.64 10.91
CA VAL A 126 0.84 -16.09 9.70
C VAL A 126 -0.53 -16.67 10.04
N GLY A 127 -0.63 -17.49 11.09
CA GLY A 127 -1.91 -18.02 11.54
C GLY A 127 -2.89 -16.94 12.02
N ILE A 128 -2.41 -15.88 12.66
CA ILE A 128 -3.23 -14.74 13.07
C ILE A 128 -3.75 -13.98 11.85
N VAL A 129 -2.85 -13.55 10.94
CA VAL A 129 -3.25 -12.72 9.81
C VAL A 129 -4.16 -13.46 8.84
N LEU A 130 -3.94 -14.76 8.60
CA LEU A 130 -4.83 -15.57 7.75
C LEU A 130 -6.24 -15.70 8.34
N ARG A 131 -6.40 -15.76 9.65
CA ARG A 131 -7.71 -15.67 10.29
C ARG A 131 -8.34 -14.30 10.12
N GLN A 132 -7.56 -13.22 10.25
CA GLN A 132 -8.05 -11.84 10.07
C GLN A 132 -8.60 -11.58 8.67
N VAL A 133 -7.99 -12.18 7.64
CA VAL A 133 -8.46 -12.05 6.26
C VAL A 133 -9.45 -13.15 5.84
N GLY A 134 -9.87 -14.05 6.75
CA GLY A 134 -10.86 -15.10 6.48
C GLY A 134 -10.36 -16.26 5.61
N LEU A 135 -9.07 -16.61 5.70
CA LEU A 135 -8.44 -17.67 4.91
C LEU A 135 -7.83 -18.80 5.76
N ALA A 136 -8.32 -18.98 6.99
CA ALA A 136 -7.79 -19.97 7.92
C ALA A 136 -7.97 -21.42 7.44
N ASP A 137 -8.99 -21.70 6.66
CA ASP A 137 -9.34 -23.01 6.09
C ASP A 137 -8.60 -23.30 4.76
N LYS A 138 -7.94 -22.29 4.17
CA LYS A 138 -7.29 -22.37 2.85
C LYS A 138 -5.76 -22.33 2.89
N VAL A 139 -5.17 -22.53 4.06
CA VAL A 139 -3.71 -22.37 4.29
C VAL A 139 -2.84 -23.22 3.37
N HIS A 140 -3.31 -24.41 2.96
CA HIS A 140 -2.60 -25.34 2.07
C HIS A 140 -3.02 -25.21 0.59
N THR A 141 -3.93 -24.29 0.26
CA THR A 141 -4.40 -24.06 -1.11
C THR A 141 -3.37 -23.28 -1.92
N PHE A 142 -3.23 -23.59 -3.20
CA PHE A 142 -2.39 -22.83 -4.13
C PHE A 142 -3.17 -21.69 -4.79
N PRO A 143 -2.51 -20.61 -5.23
CA PRO A 143 -3.16 -19.42 -5.81
C PRO A 143 -4.08 -19.71 -7.00
N ASP A 144 -3.76 -20.68 -7.85
CA ASP A 144 -4.56 -21.08 -9.02
C ASP A 144 -5.93 -21.68 -8.66
N ARG A 145 -6.12 -22.10 -7.41
CA ARG A 145 -7.37 -22.66 -6.87
C ARG A 145 -8.18 -21.65 -6.04
N LEU A 146 -7.76 -20.40 -6.03
CA LEU A 146 -8.42 -19.32 -5.30
C LEU A 146 -9.22 -18.42 -6.24
N SER A 147 -10.36 -17.92 -5.76
CA SER A 147 -11.06 -16.81 -6.42
C SER A 147 -10.22 -15.53 -6.41
N GLY A 148 -10.53 -14.55 -7.27
CA GLY A 148 -9.85 -13.27 -7.29
C GLY A 148 -9.87 -12.54 -5.94
N GLY A 149 -11.01 -12.56 -5.24
CA GLY A 149 -11.14 -11.98 -3.90
C GLY A 149 -10.27 -12.69 -2.85
N GLU A 150 -10.17 -14.03 -2.92
CA GLU A 150 -9.28 -14.80 -2.05
C GLU A 150 -7.80 -14.52 -2.33
N GLN A 151 -7.42 -14.44 -3.60
CA GLN A 151 -6.06 -14.05 -3.99
C GLN A 151 -5.70 -12.66 -3.46
N GLN A 152 -6.65 -11.70 -3.53
CA GLN A 152 -6.46 -10.37 -2.97
C GLN A 152 -6.32 -10.41 -1.46
N ARG A 153 -7.12 -11.22 -0.75
CA ARG A 153 -6.97 -11.40 0.71
C ARG A 153 -5.61 -12.01 1.09
N VAL A 154 -5.06 -12.93 0.28
CA VAL A 154 -3.68 -13.44 0.47
C VAL A 154 -2.66 -12.32 0.28
N ALA A 155 -2.80 -11.48 -0.76
CA ALA A 155 -1.90 -10.36 -1.00
C ALA A 155 -1.93 -9.35 0.15
N ILE A 156 -3.12 -9.05 0.70
CA ILE A 156 -3.28 -8.20 1.88
C ILE A 156 -2.65 -8.84 3.11
N ALA A 157 -2.90 -10.13 3.36
CA ALA A 157 -2.30 -10.86 4.49
C ALA A 157 -0.77 -10.81 4.43
N ARG A 158 -0.19 -11.03 3.26
CA ARG A 158 1.26 -10.92 3.03
C ARG A 158 1.78 -9.51 3.32
N ALA A 159 1.05 -8.48 2.93
CA ALA A 159 1.43 -7.10 3.20
C ALA A 159 1.37 -6.74 4.70
N LEU A 160 0.44 -7.35 5.46
CA LEU A 160 0.18 -7.05 6.86
C LEU A 160 0.99 -7.89 7.86
N VAL A 161 1.53 -9.04 7.47
CA VAL A 161 2.12 -10.02 8.40
C VAL A 161 3.30 -9.47 9.22
N ASN A 162 3.99 -8.46 8.70
CA ASN A 162 5.08 -7.75 9.40
C ASN A 162 4.58 -6.53 10.20
N GLU A 163 3.27 -6.35 10.37
CA GLU A 163 2.66 -5.22 11.11
C GLU A 163 3.19 -3.85 10.64
N PRO A 164 3.05 -3.53 9.34
CA PRO A 164 3.63 -2.32 8.79
C PRO A 164 2.96 -1.06 9.33
N ALA A 165 3.73 0.02 9.48
CA ALA A 165 3.19 1.34 9.84
C ALA A 165 2.42 2.00 8.68
N ILE A 166 2.72 1.60 7.43
CA ILE A 166 2.13 2.12 6.20
C ILE A 166 1.69 0.96 5.33
N LEU A 167 0.47 1.03 4.81
CA LEU A 167 -0.05 0.12 3.79
C LEU A 167 -0.35 0.93 2.51
N LEU A 168 0.31 0.57 1.43
CA LEU A 168 0.10 1.13 0.10
C LEU A 168 -0.68 0.13 -0.74
N ALA A 169 -1.83 0.50 -1.27
CA ALA A 169 -2.67 -0.36 -2.10
C ALA A 169 -2.87 0.28 -3.47
N ASP A 170 -2.36 -0.38 -4.51
CA ASP A 170 -2.49 0.07 -5.91
C ASP A 170 -3.63 -0.67 -6.57
N GLU A 171 -4.76 0.02 -6.80
CA GLU A 171 -6.00 -0.51 -7.38
C GLU A 171 -6.42 -1.87 -6.74
N PRO A 172 -6.56 -1.96 -5.40
CA PRO A 172 -6.71 -3.24 -4.71
C PRO A 172 -8.02 -3.97 -5.03
N THR A 173 -8.93 -3.32 -5.73
CA THR A 173 -10.25 -3.85 -6.08
C THR A 173 -10.51 -3.87 -7.59
N GLY A 174 -9.53 -3.46 -8.41
CA GLY A 174 -9.70 -3.24 -9.85
C GLY A 174 -10.09 -4.49 -10.66
N ASN A 175 -9.85 -5.69 -10.14
CA ASN A 175 -10.16 -6.97 -10.79
C ASN A 175 -11.27 -7.76 -10.06
N LEU A 176 -12.05 -7.10 -9.19
CA LEU A 176 -13.06 -7.74 -8.36
C LEU A 176 -14.47 -7.28 -8.72
N ASP A 177 -15.46 -8.13 -8.46
CA ASP A 177 -16.86 -7.74 -8.53
C ASP A 177 -17.23 -6.72 -7.43
N PRO A 178 -18.37 -6.02 -7.57
CA PRO A 178 -18.76 -4.97 -6.63
C PRO A 178 -18.89 -5.45 -5.17
N ALA A 179 -19.39 -6.66 -4.92
CA ALA A 179 -19.57 -7.18 -3.57
C ALA A 179 -18.22 -7.40 -2.89
N LEU A 180 -17.29 -8.07 -3.58
CA LEU A 180 -15.92 -8.30 -3.10
C LEU A 180 -15.13 -7.00 -2.96
N THR A 181 -15.40 -6.01 -3.82
CA THR A 181 -14.81 -4.66 -3.73
C THR A 181 -15.06 -4.04 -2.35
N PHE A 182 -16.32 -4.04 -1.88
CA PHE A 182 -16.67 -3.51 -0.56
C PHE A 182 -16.07 -4.32 0.59
N GLU A 183 -16.02 -5.66 0.46
CA GLU A 183 -15.40 -6.50 1.48
C GLU A 183 -13.90 -6.21 1.64
N ILE A 184 -13.18 -6.05 0.53
CA ILE A 184 -11.76 -5.70 0.55
C ILE A 184 -11.55 -4.31 1.14
N MET A 185 -12.39 -3.33 0.79
CA MET A 185 -12.28 -1.99 1.37
C MET A 185 -12.57 -1.99 2.87
N ASN A 186 -13.56 -2.71 3.35
CA ASN A 186 -13.81 -2.87 4.79
C ASN A 186 -12.60 -3.45 5.51
N LEU A 187 -11.94 -4.46 4.92
CA LEU A 187 -10.70 -5.02 5.48
C LEU A 187 -9.60 -3.97 5.59
N LEU A 188 -9.43 -3.09 4.59
CA LEU A 188 -8.45 -1.99 4.64
C LEU A 188 -8.81 -0.93 5.70
N VAL A 189 -10.10 -0.63 5.86
CA VAL A 189 -10.60 0.25 6.93
C VAL A 189 -10.32 -0.35 8.30
N ASP A 190 -10.56 -1.64 8.51
CA ASP A 190 -10.24 -2.34 9.77
C ASP A 190 -8.75 -2.30 10.11
N VAL A 191 -7.89 -2.41 9.10
CA VAL A 191 -6.44 -2.25 9.23
C VAL A 191 -6.07 -0.83 9.65
N ASN A 192 -6.72 0.17 9.07
CA ASN A 192 -6.52 1.57 9.43
C ASN A 192 -6.99 1.87 10.87
N ILE A 193 -8.15 1.38 11.29
CA ILE A 193 -8.67 1.54 12.66
C ILE A 193 -7.68 1.01 13.70
N ARG A 194 -6.89 0.00 13.35
CA ARG A 194 -5.82 -0.56 14.21
C ARG A 194 -4.54 0.28 14.24
N GLY A 195 -4.52 1.43 13.55
CA GLY A 195 -3.44 2.41 13.58
C GLY A 195 -2.47 2.40 12.40
N THR A 196 -2.66 1.51 11.41
CA THR A 196 -1.87 1.54 10.17
C THR A 196 -2.30 2.72 9.31
N THR A 197 -1.35 3.51 8.80
CA THR A 197 -1.63 4.53 7.77
C THR A 197 -1.87 3.85 6.45
N VAL A 198 -2.99 4.14 5.79
CA VAL A 198 -3.41 3.45 4.56
C VAL A 198 -3.55 4.44 3.41
N LEU A 199 -2.86 4.18 2.31
CA LEU A 199 -2.99 4.94 1.06
C LEU A 199 -3.52 4.01 -0.03
N VAL A 200 -4.73 4.30 -0.54
CA VAL A 200 -5.42 3.49 -1.56
C VAL A 200 -5.48 4.28 -2.87
N ALA A 201 -4.73 3.84 -3.87
CA ALA A 201 -4.91 4.35 -5.23
C ALA A 201 -6.12 3.65 -5.86
N THR A 202 -7.08 4.43 -6.33
CA THR A 202 -8.27 3.94 -7.03
C THR A 202 -8.82 4.99 -7.99
N HIS A 203 -9.56 4.53 -9.00
CA HIS A 203 -10.34 5.39 -9.88
C HIS A 203 -11.85 5.07 -9.80
N ASP A 204 -12.28 4.22 -8.85
CA ASP A 204 -13.69 3.86 -8.66
C ASP A 204 -14.43 4.89 -7.79
N PRO A 205 -15.33 5.74 -8.37
CA PRO A 205 -16.05 6.76 -7.63
C PRO A 205 -16.99 6.19 -6.56
N ARG A 206 -17.48 4.94 -6.76
CA ARG A 206 -18.38 4.29 -5.78
C ARG A 206 -17.68 4.06 -4.44
N LEU A 207 -16.35 3.80 -4.47
CA LEU A 207 -15.58 3.66 -3.24
C LEU A 207 -15.44 4.99 -2.50
N LEU A 208 -15.26 6.10 -3.22
CA LEU A 208 -15.13 7.42 -2.63
C LEU A 208 -16.45 7.87 -1.96
N GLU A 209 -17.58 7.56 -2.58
CA GLU A 209 -18.91 7.84 -2.02
C GLU A 209 -19.20 6.96 -0.79
N ALA A 210 -18.88 5.67 -0.84
CA ALA A 210 -19.17 4.73 0.23
C ALA A 210 -18.24 4.86 1.45
N PHE A 211 -17.02 5.32 1.22
CA PHE A 211 -15.99 5.48 2.26
C PHE A 211 -15.50 6.94 2.27
N PRO A 212 -16.24 7.90 2.84
CA PRO A 212 -15.83 9.30 2.85
C PRO A 212 -14.57 9.48 3.70
N ARG A 213 -13.46 9.73 3.04
CA ARG A 213 -12.11 9.96 3.58
C ARG A 213 -11.43 11.02 2.72
N ARG A 214 -10.32 11.57 3.21
CA ARG A 214 -9.49 12.48 2.44
C ARG A 214 -9.13 11.88 1.10
N CYS A 215 -9.33 12.67 0.05
CA CYS A 215 -9.09 12.30 -1.34
C CYS A 215 -8.05 13.26 -1.94
N ILE A 216 -7.00 12.69 -2.50
CA ILE A 216 -5.95 13.41 -3.23
C ILE A 216 -6.13 13.09 -4.70
N ALA A 217 -6.53 14.07 -5.49
CA ALA A 217 -6.70 13.91 -6.93
C ALA A 217 -5.41 14.25 -7.68
N LEU A 218 -4.93 13.31 -8.47
CA LEU A 218 -3.80 13.47 -9.39
C LEU A 218 -4.31 13.61 -10.83
N ARG A 219 -3.79 14.62 -11.53
CA ARG A 219 -3.98 14.80 -12.99
C ARG A 219 -2.65 15.25 -13.60
N ASP A 220 -2.24 14.58 -14.67
CA ASP A 220 -0.99 14.89 -15.41
C ASP A 220 0.23 15.04 -14.48
N GLY A 221 0.33 14.17 -13.48
CA GLY A 221 1.42 14.15 -12.52
C GLY A 221 1.37 15.23 -11.43
N ARG A 222 0.31 16.05 -11.35
CA ARG A 222 0.13 17.12 -10.35
C ARG A 222 -1.04 16.83 -9.44
N ILE A 223 -0.99 17.29 -8.20
CA ILE A 223 -2.14 17.32 -7.31
C ILE A 223 -3.05 18.46 -7.75
N THR A 224 -4.32 18.14 -8.04
CA THR A 224 -5.35 19.11 -8.41
C THR A 224 -6.32 19.40 -7.29
N GLU A 225 -6.53 18.41 -6.40
CA GLU A 225 -7.39 18.52 -5.23
C GLU A 225 -6.77 17.74 -4.07
N ASP A 226 -6.94 18.24 -2.85
CA ASP A 226 -6.54 17.61 -1.61
C ASP A 226 -7.53 18.00 -0.51
N GLY A 227 -8.45 17.10 -0.16
CA GLY A 227 -9.52 17.37 0.79
C GLY A 227 -10.40 16.15 1.07
N ALA A 228 -11.32 16.30 2.03
CA ALA A 228 -12.32 15.30 2.39
C ALA A 228 -13.65 15.59 1.69
#